data_3cde9c7e8ddd1035768dd3885f5e0e7b
#
_entry.id   3cde9c7e8ddd1035768dd3885f5e0e7b
#
_cell.length_a   1.000
_cell.length_b   1.000
_cell.length_c   1.000
_cell.angle_alpha   90.00
_cell.angle_beta   90.00
_cell.angle_gamma   90.00
#
_symmetry.space_group_name_H-M   'P 1'
#
loop_
_entity.id
_entity.type
_entity.pdbx_description
1 polymer ?
#
loop_
_entity_poly.entity_id
_entity_poly.type
_entity_poly.pdbx_seq_one_letter_code
_entity_poly.pdbx_strand_id
1 'polypeptide(L)'
;MKKILIISPHYPPSNLAAVHRSRLFAQHLPAFGWKPIILTVDESFYEESLDWNLYQLLPKNQHIEKVRAWPITKPRLIGDIGLRAFYQLRKKALEIIRNQRIDFVYIPIPSFYSALIGPYLNRKTGVKYGIDYIDPWVHRFPGSDKVFSRHWFSTQLAKFLEPIAVKKASLITGVAEGYYQGVIERNPRLQQSCLFGAMPYGGEGQDHQAIENLPLIPYLFQKNGTFQFVYAGAMLPKAYQPLEELFKVIANNKKSFAHIEFQFIGTGSKPSDPEAFNIKPLAEKYGIWKSVVYEYPKRISYLDVLVHLKAADAVFILGSTEPHYTPSKTYQAVLSNKPIWAILHEKSSAAQVLMETNAGKVLAFNGESDVNSLGHKTLPSFNSFLDFCKDFKPHQVDRTTFDSYSAKNVTKNLVELLNQLF
;
A
#
# COMPACT_ATOMS: atom_id res chain seq x y z
N MET A 1 -15.47 -4.16 26.30
CA MET A 1 -14.70 -3.84 25.11
C MET A 1 -13.79 -5.03 24.81
N LYS A 2 -13.95 -5.68 23.65
CA LYS A 2 -13.08 -6.79 23.24
C LYS A 2 -11.67 -6.27 22.96
N LYS A 3 -10.65 -7.11 23.13
CA LYS A 3 -9.25 -6.73 22.91
C LYS A 3 -8.68 -7.47 21.70
N ILE A 4 -7.98 -6.75 20.83
CA ILE A 4 -7.29 -7.30 19.69
C ILE A 4 -5.79 -6.99 19.77
N LEU A 5 -4.98 -8.03 19.63
CA LEU A 5 -3.52 -7.90 19.51
C LEU A 5 -3.15 -7.86 18.03
N ILE A 6 -2.62 -6.73 17.57
CA ILE A 6 -2.11 -6.57 16.21
C ILE A 6 -0.61 -6.77 16.24
N ILE A 7 -0.12 -7.85 15.61
CA ILE A 7 1.31 -8.14 15.48
C ILE A 7 1.79 -7.59 14.14
N SER A 8 2.38 -6.41 14.19
CA SER A 8 2.89 -5.69 13.01
C SER A 8 4.36 -5.36 13.25
N PRO A 9 5.32 -6.14 12.70
CA PRO A 9 6.74 -5.95 12.94
C PRO A 9 7.26 -4.56 12.59
N HIS A 10 6.66 -3.91 11.59
CA HIS A 10 6.85 -2.49 11.29
C HIS A 10 5.64 -1.70 11.79
N TYR A 11 5.90 -0.57 12.45
CA TYR A 11 4.89 0.40 12.89
C TYR A 11 5.51 1.81 12.84
N PRO A 12 4.77 2.93 12.93
CA PRO A 12 5.39 4.24 12.97
C PRO A 12 6.59 4.27 13.94
N PRO A 13 7.73 4.86 13.55
CA PRO A 13 7.97 5.79 12.46
C PRO A 13 8.33 5.16 11.09
N SER A 14 8.17 3.87 10.86
CA SER A 14 8.26 3.28 9.52
C SER A 14 7.10 3.78 8.64
N ASN A 15 7.37 4.16 7.39
CA ASN A 15 6.35 4.62 6.44
C ASN A 15 6.08 3.64 5.29
N LEU A 16 6.30 2.36 5.51
CA LEU A 16 5.92 1.30 4.58
C LEU A 16 4.39 1.22 4.44
N ALA A 17 3.90 0.80 3.28
CA ALA A 17 2.45 0.73 3.02
C ALA A 17 1.69 -0.11 4.08
N ALA A 18 2.26 -1.23 4.51
CA ALA A 18 1.70 -2.10 5.54
C ALA A 18 1.51 -1.40 6.90
N VAL A 19 2.38 -0.45 7.22
CA VAL A 19 2.30 0.34 8.46
C VAL A 19 1.04 1.19 8.49
N HIS A 20 0.70 1.85 7.38
CA HIS A 20 -0.52 2.66 7.31
C HIS A 20 -1.77 1.81 7.55
N ARG A 21 -1.81 0.59 7.04
CA ARG A 21 -2.95 -0.31 7.27
C ARG A 21 -3.11 -0.69 8.74
N SER A 22 -2.02 -1.10 9.39
CA SER A 22 -2.03 -1.43 10.83
C SER A 22 -2.38 -0.21 11.68
N ARG A 23 -1.85 0.96 11.34
CA ARG A 23 -2.12 2.23 12.02
C ARG A 23 -3.59 2.62 11.94
N LEU A 24 -4.17 2.57 10.73
CA LEU A 24 -5.56 2.97 10.51
C LEU A 24 -6.55 2.03 11.21
N PHE A 25 -6.31 0.72 11.17
CA PHE A 25 -7.12 -0.20 11.98
C PHE A 25 -7.03 0.13 13.47
N ALA A 26 -5.82 0.33 14.00
CA ALA A 26 -5.63 0.66 15.41
C ALA A 26 -6.30 1.99 15.81
N GLN A 27 -6.33 2.97 14.90
CA GLN A 27 -6.97 4.27 15.10
C GLN A 27 -8.50 4.14 15.23
N HIS A 28 -9.14 3.33 14.39
CA HIS A 28 -10.60 3.30 14.28
C HIS A 28 -11.28 2.15 15.04
N LEU A 29 -10.58 1.08 15.39
CA LEU A 29 -11.12 -0.04 16.17
C LEU A 29 -11.84 0.36 17.45
N PRO A 30 -11.37 1.37 18.24
CA PRO A 30 -12.06 1.79 19.45
C PRO A 30 -13.49 2.29 19.24
N ALA A 31 -13.77 2.94 18.10
CA ALA A 31 -15.10 3.41 17.74
C ALA A 31 -16.13 2.27 17.57
N PHE A 32 -15.64 1.04 17.36
CA PHE A 32 -16.45 -0.16 17.16
C PHE A 32 -16.36 -1.17 18.32
N GLY A 33 -15.92 -0.72 19.49
CA GLY A 33 -15.91 -1.56 20.69
C GLY A 33 -14.72 -2.51 20.82
N TRP A 34 -13.65 -2.34 20.03
CA TRP A 34 -12.43 -3.12 20.10
C TRP A 34 -11.25 -2.28 20.59
N LYS A 35 -10.52 -2.77 21.59
CA LYS A 35 -9.32 -2.12 22.11
C LYS A 35 -8.07 -2.74 21.45
N PRO A 36 -7.37 -2.01 20.56
CA PRO A 36 -6.16 -2.52 19.93
C PRO A 36 -4.96 -2.42 20.88
N ILE A 37 -4.11 -3.45 20.82
CA ILE A 37 -2.78 -3.48 21.38
C ILE A 37 -1.84 -3.79 20.23
N ILE A 38 -0.86 -2.94 20.02
CA ILE A 38 0.12 -3.12 18.94
C ILE A 38 1.36 -3.80 19.51
N LEU A 39 1.78 -4.88 18.89
CA LEU A 39 3.07 -5.48 19.13
C LEU A 39 3.96 -5.31 17.91
N THR A 40 5.05 -4.57 18.08
CA THR A 40 5.96 -4.19 16.99
C THR A 40 7.42 -4.40 17.40
N VAL A 41 8.32 -4.25 16.44
CA VAL A 41 9.76 -4.22 16.70
C VAL A 41 10.18 -2.78 16.99
N ASP A 42 11.16 -2.63 17.87
CA ASP A 42 11.77 -1.33 18.16
C ASP A 42 12.40 -0.73 16.90
N GLU A 43 12.14 0.54 16.67
CA GLU A 43 12.55 1.27 15.45
C GLU A 43 14.06 1.33 15.22
N SER A 44 14.87 1.12 16.26
CA SER A 44 16.34 1.03 16.13
C SER A 44 16.79 -0.17 15.29
N PHE A 45 15.91 -1.14 15.05
CA PHE A 45 16.18 -2.32 14.21
C PHE A 45 15.62 -2.20 12.78
N TYR A 46 14.95 -1.10 12.42
CA TYR A 46 14.45 -0.85 11.08
C TYR A 46 15.60 -0.50 10.12
N GLU A 47 15.45 -0.91 8.87
CA GLU A 47 16.46 -0.66 7.82
C GLU A 47 16.10 0.52 6.92
N GLU A 48 14.82 0.85 6.86
CA GLU A 48 14.30 1.97 6.09
C GLU A 48 14.50 3.31 6.78
N SER A 49 14.39 4.39 6.01
CA SER A 49 14.36 5.74 6.57
C SER A 49 13.11 5.95 7.43
N LEU A 50 13.30 6.50 8.62
CA LEU A 50 12.24 6.73 9.59
C LEU A 50 11.52 8.04 9.31
N ASP A 51 10.19 8.01 9.40
CA ASP A 51 9.30 9.15 9.24
C ASP A 51 8.65 9.51 10.58
N TRP A 52 9.35 10.34 11.34
CA TRP A 52 8.92 10.72 12.68
C TRP A 52 7.63 11.54 12.70
N ASN A 53 7.23 12.16 11.59
CA ASN A 53 5.97 12.88 11.49
C ASN A 53 4.76 11.94 11.66
N LEU A 54 4.92 10.65 11.36
CA LEU A 54 3.85 9.66 11.55
C LEU A 54 3.40 9.50 13.01
N TYR A 55 4.24 9.82 14.00
CA TYR A 55 3.83 9.80 15.39
C TYR A 55 2.74 10.82 15.72
N GLN A 56 2.68 11.94 14.98
CA GLN A 56 1.66 12.96 15.16
C GLN A 56 0.26 12.48 14.74
N LEU A 57 0.21 11.42 13.92
CA LEU A 57 -1.02 10.81 13.44
C LEU A 57 -1.52 9.68 14.36
N LEU A 58 -0.76 9.29 15.37
CA LEU A 58 -1.16 8.24 16.30
C LEU A 58 -2.11 8.77 17.37
N PRO A 59 -3.12 7.97 17.78
CA PRO A 59 -3.91 8.28 18.96
C PRO A 59 -3.02 8.41 20.20
N LYS A 60 -3.22 9.46 21.00
CA LYS A 60 -2.40 9.75 22.20
C LYS A 60 -2.33 8.58 23.19
N ASN A 61 -3.37 7.76 23.26
CA ASN A 61 -3.49 6.63 24.20
C ASN A 61 -3.30 5.27 23.50
N GLN A 62 -2.63 5.23 22.36
CA GLN A 62 -2.36 3.98 21.65
C GLN A 62 -1.43 3.10 22.47
N HIS A 63 -1.88 1.88 22.81
CA HIS A 63 -1.04 0.90 23.51
C HIS A 63 -0.10 0.21 22.52
N ILE A 64 1.19 0.47 22.65
CA ILE A 64 2.25 -0.09 21.79
C ILE A 64 3.27 -0.81 22.69
N GLU A 65 3.49 -2.09 22.40
CA GLU A 65 4.51 -2.93 23.00
C GLU A 65 5.64 -3.16 21.97
N LYS A 66 6.87 -2.89 22.35
CA LYS A 66 8.04 -3.03 21.48
C LYS A 66 8.92 -4.19 21.91
N VAL A 67 9.48 -4.90 20.94
CA VAL A 67 10.47 -5.94 21.16
C VAL A 67 11.73 -5.66 20.36
N ARG A 68 12.84 -6.21 20.82
CA ARG A 68 14.11 -6.17 20.08
C ARG A 68 14.11 -7.21 18.97
N ALA A 69 14.91 -6.97 17.94
CA ALA A 69 15.23 -7.94 16.90
C ALA A 69 16.70 -8.35 16.97
N TRP A 70 17.05 -9.42 16.31
CA TRP A 70 18.47 -9.71 16.06
C TRP A 70 19.04 -8.66 15.10
N PRO A 71 20.29 -8.22 15.33
CA PRO A 71 20.94 -7.26 14.45
C PRO A 71 21.16 -7.87 13.06
N ILE A 72 21.32 -7.00 12.08
CA ILE A 72 21.69 -7.41 10.72
C ILE A 72 23.13 -7.89 10.73
N THR A 73 23.36 -9.09 10.20
CA THR A 73 24.71 -9.64 10.04
C THR A 73 25.39 -9.13 8.78
N LYS A 74 26.72 -9.09 8.79
CA LYS A 74 27.54 -8.88 7.59
C LYS A 74 28.31 -10.18 7.31
N PRO A 75 28.04 -10.91 6.18
CA PRO A 75 27.06 -10.61 5.13
C PRO A 75 25.61 -10.69 5.62
N ARG A 76 24.69 -9.96 4.94
CA ARG A 76 23.26 -9.93 5.26
C ARG A 76 22.60 -11.28 4.92
N LEU A 77 22.42 -12.12 5.94
CA LEU A 77 21.79 -13.45 5.78
C LEU A 77 20.26 -13.38 5.86
N ILE A 78 19.74 -12.62 6.83
CA ILE A 78 18.29 -12.48 7.09
C ILE A 78 17.92 -10.99 7.01
N GLY A 79 17.04 -10.63 6.07
CA GLY A 79 16.55 -9.25 5.89
C GLY A 79 15.18 -9.02 6.52
N ASP A 80 14.31 -10.03 6.57
CA ASP A 80 12.94 -9.87 7.10
C ASP A 80 12.99 -9.62 8.61
N ILE A 81 12.42 -8.48 9.05
CA ILE A 81 12.43 -8.09 10.46
C ILE A 81 11.54 -8.98 11.32
N GLY A 82 10.44 -9.48 10.76
CA GLY A 82 9.57 -10.42 11.46
C GLY A 82 10.29 -11.73 11.76
N LEU A 83 11.20 -12.16 10.87
CA LEU A 83 12.03 -13.33 11.12
C LEU A 83 13.13 -13.00 12.14
N ARG A 84 13.79 -11.83 12.03
CA ARG A 84 14.83 -11.40 13.01
C ARG A 84 14.27 -11.22 14.43
N ALA A 85 12.99 -10.84 14.55
CA ALA A 85 12.30 -10.66 15.83
C ALA A 85 11.36 -11.81 16.20
N PHE A 86 11.35 -12.90 15.43
CA PHE A 86 10.33 -13.95 15.53
C PHE A 86 10.17 -14.51 16.95
N TYR A 87 11.27 -14.84 17.59
CA TYR A 87 11.25 -15.38 18.94
C TYR A 87 10.73 -14.37 19.96
N GLN A 88 11.20 -13.12 19.87
CA GLN A 88 10.82 -12.04 20.79
C GLN A 88 9.34 -11.66 20.63
N LEU A 89 8.87 -11.52 19.37
CA LEU A 89 7.46 -11.28 19.07
C LEU A 89 6.58 -12.40 19.62
N ARG A 90 6.95 -13.64 19.37
CA ARG A 90 6.22 -14.83 19.85
C ARG A 90 6.15 -14.90 21.38
N LYS A 91 7.26 -14.65 22.08
CA LYS A 91 7.34 -14.64 23.54
C LYS A 91 6.47 -13.53 24.12
N LYS A 92 6.63 -12.31 23.61
CA LYS A 92 5.87 -11.14 24.08
C LYS A 92 4.39 -11.25 23.79
N ALA A 93 4.00 -11.73 22.61
CA ALA A 93 2.59 -11.97 22.28
C ALA A 93 1.94 -12.96 23.28
N LEU A 94 2.62 -14.05 23.62
CA LEU A 94 2.13 -15.04 24.58
C LEU A 94 1.98 -14.42 25.99
N GLU A 95 2.92 -13.57 26.41
CA GLU A 95 2.86 -12.82 27.67
C GLU A 95 1.62 -11.89 27.69
N ILE A 96 1.45 -11.08 26.63
CA ILE A 96 0.32 -10.15 26.52
C ILE A 96 -1.03 -10.91 26.57
N ILE A 97 -1.15 -12.03 25.86
CA ILE A 97 -2.39 -12.82 25.84
C ILE A 97 -2.72 -13.35 27.23
N ARG A 98 -1.72 -13.85 27.99
CA ARG A 98 -1.91 -14.38 29.34
C ARG A 98 -2.29 -13.31 30.36
N ASN A 99 -1.69 -12.11 30.24
CA ASN A 99 -1.84 -11.04 31.22
C ASN A 99 -3.06 -10.14 30.95
N GLN A 100 -3.53 -10.06 29.68
CA GLN A 100 -4.50 -9.03 29.30
C GLN A 100 -5.82 -9.57 28.72
N ARG A 101 -6.05 -10.87 28.70
CA ARG A 101 -7.23 -11.51 28.08
C ARG A 101 -7.51 -10.93 26.68
N ILE A 102 -6.75 -11.40 25.69
CA ILE A 102 -6.91 -11.03 24.29
C ILE A 102 -7.99 -11.91 23.66
N ASP A 103 -8.94 -11.28 22.97
CA ASP A 103 -10.03 -12.00 22.30
C ASP A 103 -9.60 -12.45 20.89
N PHE A 104 -8.77 -11.66 20.19
CA PHE A 104 -8.32 -11.97 18.85
C PHE A 104 -6.88 -11.52 18.59
N VAL A 105 -6.14 -12.26 17.75
CA VAL A 105 -4.81 -11.88 17.25
C VAL A 105 -4.90 -11.61 15.76
N TYR A 106 -4.44 -10.43 15.31
CA TYR A 106 -4.47 -10.03 13.91
C TYR A 106 -3.05 -9.77 13.40
N ILE A 107 -2.68 -10.37 12.27
CA ILE A 107 -1.29 -10.39 11.77
C ILE A 107 -1.26 -9.88 10.33
N PRO A 108 -1.09 -8.55 10.13
CA PRO A 108 -0.83 -8.01 8.80
C PRO A 108 0.55 -8.43 8.29
N ILE A 109 0.61 -8.92 7.07
CA ILE A 109 1.86 -9.26 6.39
C ILE A 109 2.07 -8.28 5.23
N PRO A 110 3.33 -7.84 4.92
CA PRO A 110 4.31 -8.67 4.24
C PRO A 110 5.53 -9.12 5.09
N SER A 111 5.62 -8.87 6.38
CA SER A 111 6.58 -9.62 7.19
C SER A 111 6.05 -11.06 7.35
N PHE A 112 6.15 -11.83 6.28
CA PHE A 112 5.43 -13.08 6.07
C PHE A 112 5.64 -14.12 7.18
N TYR A 113 6.85 -14.22 7.71
CA TYR A 113 7.17 -15.19 8.76
C TYR A 113 6.42 -14.93 10.07
N SER A 114 5.96 -13.70 10.31
CA SER A 114 5.13 -13.35 11.47
C SER A 114 3.80 -14.10 11.49
N ALA A 115 3.28 -14.51 10.33
CA ALA A 115 2.05 -15.30 10.22
C ALA A 115 2.15 -16.65 10.97
N LEU A 116 3.36 -17.23 11.08
CA LEU A 116 3.61 -18.47 11.83
C LEU A 116 3.44 -18.32 13.35
N ILE A 117 3.37 -17.09 13.86
CA ILE A 117 3.10 -16.83 15.28
C ILE A 117 1.65 -17.19 15.61
N GLY A 118 0.70 -16.96 14.68
CA GLY A 118 -0.72 -17.23 14.86
C GLY A 118 -1.04 -18.66 15.30
N PRO A 119 -0.66 -19.72 14.55
CA PRO A 119 -0.93 -21.10 14.93
C PRO A 119 -0.20 -21.51 16.22
N TYR A 120 0.95 -20.93 16.53
CA TYR A 120 1.62 -21.16 17.80
C TYR A 120 0.80 -20.63 18.99
N LEU A 121 0.32 -19.37 18.90
CA LEU A 121 -0.49 -18.74 19.94
C LEU A 121 -1.82 -19.48 20.12
N ASN A 122 -2.50 -19.81 19.03
CA ASN A 122 -3.73 -20.58 19.07
C ASN A 122 -3.54 -21.92 19.78
N ARG A 123 -2.48 -22.67 19.46
CA ARG A 123 -2.18 -23.96 20.14
C ARG A 123 -1.90 -23.80 21.63
N LYS A 124 -1.29 -22.68 22.07
CA LYS A 124 -0.88 -22.45 23.47
C LYS A 124 -1.99 -21.85 24.35
N THR A 125 -2.92 -21.12 23.77
CA THR A 125 -3.90 -20.32 24.52
C THR A 125 -5.35 -20.49 24.05
N GLY A 126 -5.58 -21.13 22.91
CA GLY A 126 -6.90 -21.20 22.28
C GLY A 126 -7.36 -19.91 21.59
N VAL A 127 -6.58 -18.81 21.65
CA VAL A 127 -6.96 -17.54 21.05
C VAL A 127 -7.14 -17.68 19.53
N LYS A 128 -8.22 -17.11 19.00
CA LYS A 128 -8.46 -17.06 17.55
C LYS A 128 -7.49 -16.06 16.90
N TYR A 129 -7.10 -16.32 15.65
CA TYR A 129 -6.24 -15.39 14.92
C TYR A 129 -6.67 -15.27 13.45
N GLY A 130 -6.26 -14.13 12.86
CA GLY A 130 -6.40 -13.83 11.45
C GLY A 130 -5.11 -13.33 10.84
N ILE A 131 -4.98 -13.50 9.53
CA ILE A 131 -3.87 -13.02 8.71
C ILE A 131 -4.42 -12.07 7.66
N ASP A 132 -3.76 -10.90 7.51
CA ASP A 132 -4.13 -9.90 6.51
C ASP A 132 -3.09 -9.87 5.40
N TYR A 133 -3.49 -10.25 4.21
CA TYR A 133 -2.64 -10.31 3.02
C TYR A 133 -2.59 -8.93 2.34
N ILE A 134 -1.62 -8.12 2.75
CA ILE A 134 -1.29 -6.85 2.10
C ILE A 134 -0.51 -7.11 0.81
N ASP A 135 0.29 -8.17 0.81
CA ASP A 135 0.95 -8.75 -0.36
C ASP A 135 0.78 -10.26 -0.36
N PRO A 136 0.66 -10.92 -1.52
CA PRO A 136 0.62 -12.38 -1.60
C PRO A 136 1.94 -13.00 -1.12
N TRP A 137 1.91 -13.94 -0.19
CA TRP A 137 3.12 -14.62 0.29
C TRP A 137 3.73 -15.52 -0.79
N VAL A 138 2.89 -16.34 -1.43
CA VAL A 138 3.30 -17.15 -2.58
C VAL A 138 3.06 -16.31 -3.84
N HIS A 139 4.07 -15.63 -4.30
CA HIS A 139 4.01 -14.71 -5.44
C HIS A 139 5.05 -15.07 -6.50
N ARG A 140 4.71 -14.87 -7.78
CA ARG A 140 5.64 -15.03 -8.90
C ARG A 140 6.32 -13.70 -9.18
N PHE A 141 7.57 -13.56 -8.79
CA PHE A 141 8.42 -12.45 -9.19
C PHE A 141 9.11 -12.73 -10.52
N PRO A 142 9.50 -11.70 -11.28
CA PRO A 142 10.40 -11.88 -12.40
C PRO A 142 11.66 -12.64 -11.96
N GLY A 143 11.93 -13.78 -12.59
CA GLY A 143 13.04 -14.66 -12.21
C GLY A 143 12.74 -15.72 -11.14
N SER A 144 11.52 -15.78 -10.58
CA SER A 144 11.12 -16.88 -9.68
C SER A 144 11.06 -18.25 -10.37
N ASP A 145 10.97 -18.25 -11.71
CA ASP A 145 10.97 -19.47 -12.54
C ASP A 145 12.39 -20.02 -12.79
N LYS A 146 13.44 -19.23 -12.49
CA LYS A 146 14.83 -19.71 -12.56
C LYS A 146 15.10 -20.64 -11.37
N VAL A 147 15.11 -21.94 -11.63
CA VAL A 147 15.44 -22.98 -10.64
C VAL A 147 16.77 -22.66 -9.96
N PHE A 148 16.85 -22.86 -8.63
CA PHE A 148 17.98 -22.51 -7.78
C PHE A 148 18.29 -21.01 -7.64
N SER A 149 17.47 -20.11 -8.17
CA SER A 149 17.58 -18.68 -7.85
C SER A 149 17.15 -18.40 -6.40
N ARG A 150 17.63 -17.29 -5.81
CA ARG A 150 17.19 -16.84 -4.47
C ARG A 150 15.66 -16.69 -4.40
N HIS A 151 15.04 -16.18 -5.47
CA HIS A 151 13.59 -16.02 -5.55
C HIS A 151 12.86 -17.36 -5.63
N TRP A 152 13.41 -18.33 -6.35
CA TRP A 152 12.87 -19.67 -6.41
C TRP A 152 12.87 -20.34 -5.01
N PHE A 153 13.99 -20.29 -4.28
CA PHE A 153 14.05 -20.83 -2.90
C PHE A 153 13.05 -20.13 -1.97
N SER A 154 12.94 -18.81 -2.05
CA SER A 154 11.96 -18.03 -1.27
C SER A 154 10.53 -18.48 -1.56
N THR A 155 10.19 -18.70 -2.84
CA THR A 155 8.86 -19.15 -3.26
C THR A 155 8.58 -20.59 -2.79
N GLN A 156 9.56 -21.51 -2.88
CA GLN A 156 9.37 -22.88 -2.35
C GLN A 156 9.18 -22.87 -0.83
N LEU A 157 9.96 -22.06 -0.10
CA LEU A 157 9.82 -21.91 1.34
C LEU A 157 8.43 -21.32 1.69
N ALA A 158 7.96 -20.33 0.95
CA ALA A 158 6.63 -19.77 1.13
C ALA A 158 5.53 -20.82 0.92
N LYS A 159 5.61 -21.62 -0.15
CA LYS A 159 4.67 -22.73 -0.40
C LYS A 159 4.64 -23.78 0.71
N PHE A 160 5.77 -24.00 1.36
CA PHE A 160 5.87 -24.94 2.50
C PHE A 160 5.32 -24.32 3.79
N LEU A 161 5.58 -23.06 4.07
CA LEU A 161 5.22 -22.40 5.32
C LEU A 161 3.78 -21.86 5.35
N GLU A 162 3.25 -21.40 4.23
CA GLU A 162 1.90 -20.84 4.16
C GLU A 162 0.81 -21.80 4.67
N PRO A 163 0.77 -23.09 4.28
CA PRO A 163 -0.20 -24.05 4.82
C PRO A 163 -0.13 -24.20 6.35
N ILE A 164 1.08 -24.09 6.92
CA ILE A 164 1.27 -24.14 8.38
C ILE A 164 0.68 -22.90 9.03
N ALA A 165 0.94 -21.72 8.46
CA ALA A 165 0.45 -20.45 8.99
C ALA A 165 -1.08 -20.35 8.98
N VAL A 166 -1.73 -20.83 7.91
CA VAL A 166 -3.18 -20.66 7.72
C VAL A 166 -4.03 -21.79 8.32
N LYS A 167 -3.44 -22.91 8.69
CA LYS A 167 -4.14 -24.15 9.09
C LYS A 167 -5.24 -23.97 10.14
N LYS A 168 -5.08 -23.01 11.04
CA LYS A 168 -6.00 -22.72 12.16
C LYS A 168 -6.47 -21.27 12.15
N ALA A 169 -6.23 -20.55 11.05
CA ALA A 169 -6.73 -19.19 10.90
C ALA A 169 -8.27 -19.18 10.92
N SER A 170 -8.83 -18.26 11.71
CA SER A 170 -10.27 -18.04 11.77
C SER A 170 -10.72 -16.94 10.81
N LEU A 171 -9.78 -16.11 10.35
CA LEU A 171 -10.02 -14.99 9.45
C LEU A 171 -8.83 -14.82 8.51
N ILE A 172 -9.09 -14.68 7.24
CA ILE A 172 -8.11 -14.24 6.25
C ILE A 172 -8.70 -13.03 5.53
N THR A 173 -7.96 -11.94 5.54
CA THR A 173 -8.32 -10.72 4.84
C THR A 173 -7.23 -10.32 3.86
N GLY A 174 -7.52 -9.38 3.01
CA GLY A 174 -6.54 -8.80 2.09
C GLY A 174 -7.03 -7.49 1.49
N VAL A 175 -6.13 -6.79 0.79
CA VAL A 175 -6.44 -5.50 0.16
C VAL A 175 -7.50 -5.63 -0.92
N ALA A 176 -7.48 -6.74 -1.64
CA ALA A 176 -8.50 -7.18 -2.59
C ALA A 176 -8.55 -8.72 -2.57
N GLU A 177 -9.60 -9.32 -3.11
CA GLU A 177 -9.78 -10.77 -3.15
C GLU A 177 -8.59 -11.50 -3.80
N GLY A 178 -8.07 -10.97 -4.90
CA GLY A 178 -6.91 -11.54 -5.60
C GLY A 178 -5.64 -11.68 -4.75
N TYR A 179 -5.54 -10.99 -3.60
CA TYR A 179 -4.38 -11.12 -2.70
C TYR A 179 -4.39 -12.42 -1.89
N TYR A 180 -5.56 -12.99 -1.61
CA TYR A 180 -5.70 -14.24 -0.84
C TYR A 180 -6.38 -15.37 -1.61
N GLN A 181 -6.90 -15.15 -2.81
CA GLN A 181 -7.53 -16.18 -3.62
C GLN A 181 -6.63 -17.41 -3.81
N GLY A 182 -5.35 -17.20 -4.14
CA GLY A 182 -4.38 -18.27 -4.27
C GLY A 182 -4.11 -19.02 -2.95
N VAL A 183 -4.34 -18.41 -1.79
CA VAL A 183 -4.25 -19.09 -0.48
C VAL A 183 -5.37 -20.10 -0.34
N ILE A 184 -6.61 -19.71 -0.72
CA ILE A 184 -7.78 -20.59 -0.68
C ILE A 184 -7.59 -21.79 -1.63
N GLU A 185 -7.12 -21.52 -2.85
CA GLU A 185 -6.88 -22.56 -3.86
C GLU A 185 -5.84 -23.59 -3.39
N ARG A 186 -4.77 -23.14 -2.74
CA ARG A 186 -3.74 -24.03 -2.18
C ARG A 186 -4.17 -24.72 -0.89
N ASN A 187 -5.17 -24.18 -0.18
CA ASN A 187 -5.64 -24.67 1.13
C ASN A 187 -7.18 -24.78 1.17
N PRO A 188 -7.82 -25.63 0.37
CA PRO A 188 -9.28 -25.64 0.17
C PRO A 188 -10.09 -25.91 1.46
N ARG A 189 -9.49 -26.53 2.48
CA ARG A 189 -10.13 -26.77 3.79
C ARG A 189 -10.49 -25.46 4.52
N LEU A 190 -9.84 -24.34 4.18
CA LEU A 190 -10.14 -23.04 4.77
C LEU A 190 -11.57 -22.58 4.47
N GLN A 191 -12.14 -22.94 3.33
CA GLN A 191 -13.52 -22.59 2.97
C GLN A 191 -14.57 -23.02 3.99
N GLN A 192 -14.27 -24.07 4.79
CA GLN A 192 -15.19 -24.61 5.79
C GLN A 192 -14.96 -24.05 7.20
N SER A 193 -13.81 -23.42 7.46
CA SER A 193 -13.37 -23.09 8.83
C SER A 193 -12.86 -21.67 9.02
N CYS A 194 -12.79 -20.87 7.95
CA CYS A 194 -12.21 -19.54 7.96
C CYS A 194 -13.16 -18.54 7.30
N LEU A 195 -13.29 -17.35 7.88
CA LEU A 195 -13.94 -16.22 7.23
C LEU A 195 -12.95 -15.50 6.30
N PHE A 196 -13.48 -14.93 5.23
CA PHE A 196 -12.69 -14.18 4.26
C PHE A 196 -13.26 -12.77 4.07
N GLY A 197 -12.39 -11.79 3.81
CA GLY A 197 -12.82 -10.43 3.51
C GLY A 197 -11.81 -9.63 2.71
N ALA A 198 -12.25 -9.08 1.59
CA ALA A 198 -11.49 -8.09 0.84
C ALA A 198 -11.76 -6.70 1.42
N MET A 199 -10.72 -6.01 1.80
CA MET A 199 -10.80 -4.69 2.42
C MET A 199 -9.70 -3.80 1.85
N PRO A 200 -10.03 -2.68 1.19
CA PRO A 200 -9.03 -1.77 0.63
C PRO A 200 -8.16 -1.13 1.74
N TYR A 201 -7.14 -0.35 1.34
CA TYR A 201 -6.32 0.37 2.33
C TYR A 201 -7.11 1.40 3.12
N GLY A 202 -8.05 2.07 2.46
CA GLY A 202 -8.84 3.15 3.03
C GLY A 202 -8.16 4.52 2.98
N GLY A 203 -8.96 5.55 2.81
CA GLY A 203 -8.56 6.96 2.89
C GLY A 203 -8.73 7.51 4.30
N GLU A 204 -7.79 8.33 4.78
CA GLU A 204 -7.86 8.96 6.11
C GLU A 204 -7.89 10.48 5.99
N GLY A 205 -9.06 11.05 6.21
CA GLY A 205 -9.26 12.50 6.14
C GLY A 205 -8.48 13.29 7.19
N GLN A 206 -8.28 12.71 8.38
CA GLN A 206 -7.50 13.36 9.45
C GLN A 206 -6.04 13.54 9.08
N ASP A 207 -5.47 12.66 8.24
CA ASP A 207 -4.10 12.81 7.74
C ASP A 207 -3.98 14.08 6.87
N HIS A 208 -5.01 14.37 6.05
CA HIS A 208 -5.06 15.60 5.24
C HIS A 208 -5.35 16.85 6.06
N GLN A 209 -6.10 16.74 7.17
CA GLN A 209 -6.29 17.84 8.10
C GLN A 209 -5.02 18.14 8.89
N ALA A 210 -4.24 17.12 9.22
CA ALA A 210 -2.99 17.30 9.97
C ALA A 210 -1.99 18.20 9.23
N ILE A 211 -1.88 18.10 7.91
CA ILE A 211 -0.96 18.96 7.13
C ILE A 211 -1.38 20.44 7.11
N GLU A 212 -2.64 20.77 7.38
CA GLU A 212 -3.09 22.16 7.45
C GLU A 212 -2.58 22.89 8.70
N ASN A 213 -2.26 22.11 9.75
CA ASN A 213 -1.77 22.61 11.04
C ASN A 213 -0.24 22.51 11.18
N LEU A 214 0.45 22.00 10.17
CA LEU A 214 1.90 21.81 10.19
C LEU A 214 2.57 22.79 9.21
N PRO A 215 3.77 23.32 9.52
CA PRO A 215 4.50 24.22 8.65
C PRO A 215 5.19 23.48 7.48
N LEU A 216 4.43 22.62 6.81
CA LEU A 216 4.91 21.83 5.67
C LEU A 216 4.58 22.55 4.37
N ILE A 217 5.57 22.69 3.52
CA ILE A 217 5.46 23.29 2.19
C ILE A 217 6.01 22.34 1.13
N PRO A 218 5.49 22.35 -0.11
CA PRO A 218 6.08 21.60 -1.20
C PRO A 218 7.48 22.18 -1.52
N TYR A 219 8.47 21.32 -1.69
CA TYR A 219 9.86 21.72 -1.91
C TYR A 219 10.55 21.03 -3.10
N LEU A 220 9.91 19.99 -3.67
CA LEU A 220 10.51 19.26 -4.80
C LEU A 220 10.28 19.95 -6.13
N PHE A 221 9.16 20.64 -6.27
CA PHE A 221 8.84 21.43 -7.46
C PHE A 221 8.09 22.70 -7.07
N GLN A 222 8.14 23.70 -7.96
CA GLN A 222 7.46 24.98 -7.78
C GLN A 222 6.49 25.19 -8.94
N LYS A 223 5.47 26.03 -8.71
CA LYS A 223 4.58 26.48 -9.78
C LYS A 223 5.35 27.37 -10.76
N ASN A 224 5.34 27.00 -12.03
CA ASN A 224 6.10 27.64 -13.10
C ASN A 224 5.26 27.97 -14.35
N GLY A 225 3.93 27.91 -14.21
CA GLY A 225 2.99 28.14 -15.31
C GLY A 225 2.67 26.91 -16.16
N THR A 226 3.29 25.74 -15.87
CA THR A 226 2.92 24.46 -16.48
C THR A 226 1.82 23.79 -15.68
N PHE A 227 1.08 22.86 -16.28
CA PHE A 227 0.14 21.99 -15.61
C PHE A 227 0.86 20.77 -15.05
N GLN A 228 0.92 20.67 -13.72
CA GLN A 228 1.77 19.71 -13.02
C GLN A 228 0.97 18.53 -12.46
N PHE A 229 1.34 17.32 -12.92
CA PHE A 229 0.89 16.07 -12.36
C PHE A 229 1.87 15.57 -11.31
N VAL A 230 1.37 15.02 -10.22
CA VAL A 230 2.18 14.30 -9.22
C VAL A 230 1.82 12.83 -9.21
N TYR A 231 2.84 11.99 -9.40
CA TYR A 231 2.84 10.57 -9.05
C TYR A 231 3.72 10.38 -7.81
N ALA A 232 3.19 9.79 -6.74
CA ALA A 232 3.98 9.55 -5.53
C ALA A 232 3.97 8.08 -5.11
N GLY A 233 5.16 7.51 -4.89
CA GLY A 233 5.37 6.15 -4.40
C GLY A 233 6.22 5.26 -5.30
N ALA A 234 6.60 4.09 -4.79
CA ALA A 234 7.43 3.14 -5.51
C ALA A 234 6.81 2.71 -6.85
N MET A 235 7.66 2.48 -7.83
CA MET A 235 7.28 1.93 -9.13
C MET A 235 7.37 0.40 -9.10
N LEU A 236 6.28 -0.27 -9.44
CA LEU A 236 6.28 -1.73 -9.55
C LEU A 236 6.90 -2.20 -10.87
N PRO A 237 7.56 -3.37 -10.91
CA PRO A 237 8.17 -3.88 -12.13
C PRO A 237 7.21 -3.97 -13.32
N LYS A 238 5.97 -4.41 -13.09
CA LYS A 238 4.95 -4.55 -14.15
C LYS A 238 4.21 -3.24 -14.49
N ALA A 239 4.54 -2.12 -13.85
CA ALA A 239 4.06 -0.79 -14.21
C ALA A 239 4.91 -0.10 -15.29
N TYR A 240 6.12 -0.62 -15.58
CA TYR A 240 7.00 -0.02 -16.59
C TYR A 240 6.45 -0.13 -18.00
N GLN A 241 5.76 -1.22 -18.34
CA GLN A 241 5.17 -1.39 -19.68
C GLN A 241 4.12 -0.29 -19.99
N PRO A 242 3.07 -0.09 -19.17
CA PRO A 242 2.11 1.01 -19.41
C PRO A 242 2.76 2.40 -19.31
N LEU A 243 3.82 2.58 -18.47
CA LEU A 243 4.57 3.83 -18.44
C LEU A 243 5.31 4.09 -19.75
N GLU A 244 5.93 3.07 -20.32
CA GLU A 244 6.64 3.18 -21.59
C GLU A 244 5.70 3.56 -22.73
N GLU A 245 4.49 3.00 -22.80
CA GLU A 245 3.48 3.39 -23.79
C GLU A 245 3.07 4.86 -23.62
N LEU A 246 2.86 5.33 -22.37
CA LEU A 246 2.62 6.74 -22.10
C LEU A 246 3.78 7.62 -22.64
N PHE A 247 5.03 7.24 -22.37
CA PHE A 247 6.19 8.04 -22.80
C PHE A 247 6.37 8.06 -24.31
N LYS A 248 6.06 6.97 -25.01
CA LYS A 248 5.99 6.95 -26.48
C LYS A 248 4.96 7.96 -27.02
N VAL A 249 3.77 7.98 -26.42
CA VAL A 249 2.72 8.92 -26.83
C VAL A 249 3.14 10.37 -26.59
N ILE A 250 3.73 10.68 -25.44
CA ILE A 250 4.24 12.01 -25.13
C ILE A 250 5.31 12.42 -26.15
N ALA A 251 6.29 11.57 -26.45
CA ALA A 251 7.37 11.85 -27.39
C ALA A 251 6.87 12.12 -28.81
N ASN A 252 5.84 11.38 -29.24
CA ASN A 252 5.23 11.54 -30.55
C ASN A 252 4.27 12.74 -30.66
N ASN A 253 3.83 13.31 -29.53
CA ASN A 253 2.85 14.40 -29.45
C ASN A 253 3.35 15.58 -28.63
N LYS A 254 4.62 15.98 -28.78
CA LYS A 254 5.29 17.01 -27.95
C LYS A 254 4.50 18.31 -27.83
N LYS A 255 3.80 18.73 -28.89
CA LYS A 255 2.97 19.96 -28.88
C LYS A 255 1.83 19.85 -27.86
N SER A 256 1.17 18.72 -27.73
CA SER A 256 0.07 18.49 -26.79
C SER A 256 0.54 18.45 -25.33
N PHE A 257 1.82 18.17 -25.11
CA PHE A 257 2.43 18.09 -23.76
C PHE A 257 3.39 19.24 -23.47
N ALA A 258 3.45 20.28 -24.30
CA ALA A 258 4.43 21.38 -24.15
C ALA A 258 4.32 22.15 -22.81
N HIS A 259 3.13 22.18 -22.19
CA HIS A 259 2.88 22.85 -20.92
C HIS A 259 2.49 21.86 -19.80
N ILE A 260 2.93 20.62 -19.93
CA ILE A 260 2.61 19.54 -18.99
C ILE A 260 3.90 19.04 -18.33
N GLU A 261 3.86 18.84 -17.03
CA GLU A 261 4.93 18.21 -16.28
C GLU A 261 4.42 17.05 -15.43
N PHE A 262 5.11 15.91 -15.48
CA PHE A 262 4.90 14.78 -14.59
C PHE A 262 6.02 14.72 -13.56
N GLN A 263 5.68 14.94 -12.30
CA GLN A 263 6.56 14.91 -11.14
C GLN A 263 6.49 13.55 -10.47
N PHE A 264 7.48 12.68 -10.68
CA PHE A 264 7.56 11.35 -10.09
C PHE A 264 8.33 11.39 -8.77
N ILE A 265 7.68 11.13 -7.64
CA ILE A 265 8.23 11.27 -6.30
C ILE A 265 8.37 9.91 -5.62
N GLY A 266 9.55 9.60 -5.07
CA GLY A 266 9.81 8.38 -4.30
C GLY A 266 9.85 7.11 -5.14
N THR A 267 10.18 7.22 -6.42
CA THR A 267 10.17 6.12 -7.41
C THR A 267 11.50 5.37 -7.49
N GLY A 268 12.54 5.84 -6.82
CA GLY A 268 13.89 5.30 -6.96
C GLY A 268 14.04 3.83 -6.57
N SER A 269 15.03 3.17 -7.17
CA SER A 269 15.37 1.77 -6.90
C SER A 269 15.91 1.53 -5.48
N LYS A 270 16.44 2.58 -4.86
CA LYS A 270 16.89 2.62 -3.46
C LYS A 270 16.21 3.78 -2.74
N PRO A 271 15.33 3.50 -1.77
CA PRO A 271 14.48 4.53 -1.16
C PRO A 271 15.22 5.70 -0.49
N SER A 272 16.45 5.51 -0.02
CA SER A 272 17.26 6.53 0.65
C SER A 272 18.24 7.27 -0.28
N ASP A 273 18.41 6.81 -1.51
CA ASP A 273 19.43 7.28 -2.45
C ASP A 273 18.79 8.29 -3.44
N PRO A 274 19.19 9.58 -3.41
CA PRO A 274 18.63 10.59 -4.31
C PRO A 274 19.07 10.43 -5.78
N GLU A 275 20.09 9.60 -6.06
CA GLU A 275 20.58 9.32 -7.40
C GLU A 275 20.11 7.98 -7.98
N ALA A 276 19.32 7.23 -7.23
CA ALA A 276 18.83 5.91 -7.65
C ALA A 276 17.64 6.01 -8.61
N PHE A 277 17.79 6.73 -9.70
CA PHE A 277 16.74 6.96 -10.70
C PHE A 277 16.21 5.66 -11.34
N ASN A 278 14.90 5.56 -11.46
CA ASN A 278 14.19 4.48 -12.14
C ASN A 278 13.44 4.94 -13.40
N ILE A 279 12.90 6.17 -13.36
CA ILE A 279 12.08 6.74 -14.44
C ILE A 279 12.95 7.48 -15.45
N LYS A 280 14.00 8.17 -14.96
CA LYS A 280 14.91 8.96 -15.79
C LYS A 280 15.44 8.22 -17.01
N PRO A 281 15.98 6.97 -16.93
CA PRO A 281 16.52 6.30 -18.10
C PRO A 281 15.47 6.09 -19.21
N LEU A 282 14.22 5.82 -18.82
CA LEU A 282 13.12 5.67 -19.75
C LEU A 282 12.71 7.01 -20.35
N ALA A 283 12.66 8.08 -19.57
CA ALA A 283 12.35 9.43 -20.03
C ALA A 283 13.42 9.97 -21.00
N GLU A 284 14.70 9.69 -20.72
CA GLU A 284 15.83 10.02 -21.62
C GLU A 284 15.74 9.27 -22.95
N LYS A 285 15.41 7.98 -22.92
CA LYS A 285 15.19 7.15 -24.13
C LYS A 285 14.19 7.81 -25.09
N TYR A 286 13.17 8.47 -24.59
CA TYR A 286 12.11 9.13 -25.38
C TYR A 286 12.32 10.64 -25.54
N GLY A 287 13.42 11.21 -25.06
CA GLY A 287 13.75 12.64 -25.20
C GLY A 287 12.76 13.59 -24.51
N ILE A 288 12.21 13.16 -23.35
CA ILE A 288 11.22 13.90 -22.58
C ILE A 288 11.68 14.21 -21.14
N TRP A 289 12.92 13.82 -20.80
CA TRP A 289 13.53 14.12 -19.51
C TRP A 289 13.75 15.62 -19.33
N LYS A 290 13.35 16.16 -18.17
CA LYS A 290 13.42 17.60 -17.80
C LYS A 290 12.70 18.56 -18.75
N SER A 291 11.86 18.05 -19.65
CA SER A 291 10.94 18.85 -20.46
C SER A 291 9.47 18.54 -20.13
N VAL A 292 9.14 17.27 -19.87
CA VAL A 292 7.81 16.80 -19.49
C VAL A 292 7.87 15.91 -18.25
N VAL A 293 8.97 15.18 -18.05
CA VAL A 293 9.11 14.19 -16.98
C VAL A 293 10.25 14.59 -16.04
N TYR A 294 9.94 14.63 -14.76
CA TYR A 294 10.85 14.89 -13.65
C TYR A 294 10.77 13.77 -12.64
N GLU A 295 11.88 13.38 -12.05
CA GLU A 295 11.93 12.34 -11.04
C GLU A 295 12.70 12.80 -9.81
N TYR A 296 12.15 12.52 -8.64
CA TYR A 296 12.75 12.69 -7.31
C TYR A 296 12.82 11.29 -6.67
N PRO A 297 13.93 10.56 -6.89
CA PRO A 297 14.00 9.13 -6.58
C PRO A 297 13.87 8.83 -5.10
N LYS A 298 14.44 9.71 -4.24
CA LYS A 298 14.44 9.52 -2.79
C LYS A 298 13.01 9.52 -2.23
N ARG A 299 12.72 8.55 -1.37
CA ARG A 299 11.47 8.52 -0.62
C ARG A 299 11.40 9.69 0.36
N ILE A 300 10.30 10.41 0.34
CA ILE A 300 10.01 11.50 1.27
C ILE A 300 9.02 11.06 2.36
N SER A 301 8.83 11.88 3.38
CA SER A 301 7.89 11.59 4.45
C SER A 301 6.45 11.51 3.93
N TYR A 302 5.60 10.77 4.64
CA TYR A 302 4.20 10.57 4.22
C TYR A 302 3.43 11.90 4.18
N LEU A 303 3.61 12.77 5.18
CA LEU A 303 2.94 14.06 5.20
C LEU A 303 3.45 15.00 4.11
N ASP A 304 4.76 14.94 3.77
CA ASP A 304 5.30 15.67 2.63
C ASP A 304 4.67 15.20 1.30
N VAL A 305 4.42 13.89 1.15
CA VAL A 305 3.68 13.39 -0.03
C VAL A 305 2.31 14.06 -0.12
N LEU A 306 1.54 14.12 0.98
CA LEU A 306 0.22 14.76 0.98
C LEU A 306 0.28 16.25 0.61
N VAL A 307 1.30 16.96 1.10
CA VAL A 307 1.54 18.37 0.75
C VAL A 307 1.82 18.54 -0.75
N HIS A 308 2.66 17.67 -1.33
CA HIS A 308 2.95 17.72 -2.77
C HIS A 308 1.74 17.35 -3.62
N LEU A 309 0.91 16.38 -3.19
CA LEU A 309 -0.37 16.09 -3.85
C LEU A 309 -1.31 17.30 -3.84
N LYS A 310 -1.39 18.01 -2.70
CA LYS A 310 -2.22 19.22 -2.56
C LYS A 310 -1.70 20.39 -3.40
N ALA A 311 -0.39 20.47 -3.63
CA ALA A 311 0.24 21.51 -4.44
C ALA A 311 0.12 21.28 -5.95
N ALA A 312 -0.06 20.05 -6.40
CA ALA A 312 -0.21 19.70 -7.82
C ALA A 312 -1.47 20.31 -8.45
N ASP A 313 -1.52 20.35 -9.78
CA ASP A 313 -2.75 20.65 -10.52
C ASP A 313 -3.61 19.40 -10.66
N ALA A 314 -2.97 18.24 -10.83
CA ALA A 314 -3.62 16.95 -10.91
C ALA A 314 -2.76 15.85 -10.27
N VAL A 315 -3.40 14.74 -9.91
CA VAL A 315 -2.70 13.54 -9.47
C VAL A 315 -2.66 12.53 -10.60
N PHE A 316 -1.51 11.91 -10.83
CA PHE A 316 -1.34 10.81 -11.76
C PHE A 316 -1.26 9.48 -11.00
N ILE A 317 -2.07 8.49 -11.41
CA ILE A 317 -2.03 7.14 -10.87
C ILE A 317 -1.70 6.17 -11.98
N LEU A 318 -0.66 5.37 -11.79
CA LEU A 318 -0.27 4.32 -12.71
C LEU A 318 -0.39 2.96 -12.02
N GLY A 319 -1.12 2.05 -12.65
CA GLY A 319 -1.23 0.66 -12.25
C GLY A 319 -0.18 -0.23 -12.88
N SER A 320 -0.31 -1.52 -12.65
CA SER A 320 0.49 -2.56 -13.27
C SER A 320 -0.36 -3.42 -14.20
N THR A 321 0.28 -4.31 -14.95
CA THR A 321 -0.43 -5.29 -15.77
C THR A 321 -1.08 -6.43 -14.96
N GLU A 322 -0.94 -6.40 -13.64
CA GLU A 322 -1.55 -7.37 -12.72
C GLU A 322 -2.98 -6.97 -12.37
N PRO A 323 -3.97 -7.85 -12.58
CA PRO A 323 -5.38 -7.51 -12.39
C PRO A 323 -5.78 -7.22 -10.94
N HIS A 324 -5.06 -7.80 -9.98
CA HIS A 324 -5.35 -7.62 -8.55
C HIS A 324 -4.69 -6.38 -7.95
N TYR A 325 -3.74 -5.77 -8.65
CA TYR A 325 -2.99 -4.65 -8.08
C TYR A 325 -3.87 -3.42 -7.85
N THR A 326 -3.94 -3.01 -6.60
CA THR A 326 -4.65 -1.80 -6.17
C THR A 326 -3.64 -0.82 -5.56
N PRO A 327 -3.37 0.30 -6.23
CA PRO A 327 -2.50 1.34 -5.67
C PRO A 327 -3.09 1.94 -4.39
N SER A 328 -2.43 1.75 -3.24
CA SER A 328 -2.84 2.34 -1.95
C SER A 328 -2.96 3.87 -1.99
N LYS A 329 -2.18 4.51 -2.85
CA LYS A 329 -2.17 5.97 -3.06
C LYS A 329 -3.48 6.53 -3.60
N THR A 330 -4.35 5.71 -4.19
CA THR A 330 -5.64 6.15 -4.78
C THR A 330 -6.52 6.84 -3.74
N TYR A 331 -6.61 6.32 -2.54
CA TYR A 331 -7.48 6.86 -1.50
C TYR A 331 -7.00 8.24 -1.03
N GLN A 332 -5.69 8.42 -0.89
CA GLN A 332 -5.11 9.72 -0.53
C GLN A 332 -5.18 10.71 -1.69
N ALA A 333 -5.09 10.23 -2.93
CA ALA A 333 -5.30 11.07 -4.11
C ALA A 333 -6.72 11.65 -4.16
N VAL A 334 -7.75 10.84 -3.90
CA VAL A 334 -9.14 11.33 -3.82
C VAL A 334 -9.29 12.39 -2.72
N LEU A 335 -8.65 12.18 -1.56
CA LEU A 335 -8.69 13.12 -0.44
C LEU A 335 -7.87 14.41 -0.69
N SER A 336 -6.96 14.42 -1.65
CA SER A 336 -6.19 15.62 -2.01
C SER A 336 -7.02 16.74 -2.62
N ASN A 337 -8.26 16.48 -3.02
CA ASN A 337 -9.15 17.41 -3.70
C ASN A 337 -8.63 17.88 -5.08
N LYS A 338 -7.84 17.05 -5.74
CA LYS A 338 -7.33 17.31 -7.09
C LYS A 338 -7.94 16.35 -8.11
N PRO A 339 -8.12 16.78 -9.36
CA PRO A 339 -8.54 15.86 -10.41
C PRO A 339 -7.49 14.76 -10.59
N ILE A 340 -7.94 13.54 -10.87
CA ILE A 340 -7.06 12.37 -10.98
C ILE A 340 -7.12 11.83 -12.40
N TRP A 341 -5.95 11.68 -13.03
CA TRP A 341 -5.81 10.88 -14.24
C TRP A 341 -5.12 9.57 -13.93
N ALA A 342 -5.74 8.46 -14.32
CA ALA A 342 -5.23 7.14 -13.99
C ALA A 342 -5.12 6.25 -15.22
N ILE A 343 -4.02 5.47 -15.31
CA ILE A 343 -3.86 4.37 -16.26
C ILE A 343 -3.84 3.09 -15.43
N LEU A 344 -4.90 2.29 -15.50
CA LEU A 344 -5.12 1.16 -14.58
C LEU A 344 -5.59 -0.08 -15.35
N HIS A 345 -5.28 -1.25 -14.79
CA HIS A 345 -5.93 -2.48 -15.22
C HIS A 345 -7.46 -2.38 -14.96
N GLU A 346 -8.29 -2.81 -15.90
CA GLU A 346 -9.77 -2.70 -15.81
C GLU A 346 -10.36 -3.37 -14.56
N LYS A 347 -9.72 -4.43 -14.05
CA LYS A 347 -10.11 -5.16 -12.85
C LYS A 347 -9.55 -4.58 -11.54
N SER A 348 -8.79 -3.48 -11.62
CA SER A 348 -8.28 -2.82 -10.42
C SER A 348 -9.39 -2.16 -9.62
N SER A 349 -9.51 -2.44 -8.33
CA SER A 349 -10.48 -1.76 -7.46
C SER A 349 -10.23 -0.25 -7.38
N ALA A 350 -9.02 0.22 -7.66
CA ALA A 350 -8.73 1.65 -7.78
C ALA A 350 -9.47 2.31 -8.95
N ALA A 351 -9.63 1.61 -10.08
CA ALA A 351 -10.41 2.10 -11.20
C ALA A 351 -11.88 2.28 -10.81
N GLN A 352 -12.44 1.31 -10.11
CA GLN A 352 -13.80 1.37 -9.58
C GLN A 352 -13.99 2.57 -8.64
N VAL A 353 -13.10 2.75 -7.66
CA VAL A 353 -13.14 3.89 -6.72
C VAL A 353 -13.19 5.22 -7.46
N LEU A 354 -12.30 5.43 -8.44
CA LEU A 354 -12.24 6.70 -9.18
C LEU A 354 -13.49 6.97 -10.02
N MET A 355 -14.07 5.94 -10.63
CA MET A 355 -15.29 6.06 -11.45
C MET A 355 -16.52 6.31 -10.57
N GLU A 356 -16.71 5.54 -9.52
CA GLU A 356 -17.87 5.67 -8.61
C GLU A 356 -17.89 7.00 -7.87
N THR A 357 -16.70 7.53 -7.53
CA THR A 357 -16.60 8.80 -6.78
C THR A 357 -16.52 10.04 -7.68
N ASN A 358 -16.48 9.89 -8.99
CA ASN A 358 -16.26 10.98 -9.94
C ASN A 358 -14.99 11.83 -9.61
N ALA A 359 -13.97 11.18 -9.05
CA ALA A 359 -12.73 11.87 -8.64
C ALA A 359 -11.75 12.09 -9.80
N GLY A 360 -11.97 11.44 -10.95
CA GLY A 360 -11.07 11.56 -12.09
C GLY A 360 -11.49 10.75 -13.31
N LYS A 361 -10.54 10.62 -14.24
CA LYS A 361 -10.68 9.82 -15.47
C LYS A 361 -9.72 8.64 -15.45
N VAL A 362 -10.22 7.49 -15.88
CA VAL A 362 -9.46 6.25 -15.94
C VAL A 362 -9.28 5.84 -17.39
N LEU A 363 -8.03 5.66 -17.81
CA LEU A 363 -7.67 4.93 -19.02
C LEU A 363 -7.46 3.46 -18.63
N ALA A 364 -8.42 2.62 -18.98
CA ALA A 364 -8.38 1.20 -18.64
C ALA A 364 -7.70 0.36 -19.73
N PHE A 365 -6.99 -0.69 -19.30
CA PHE A 365 -6.40 -1.71 -20.18
C PHE A 365 -6.50 -3.10 -19.54
N ASN A 366 -6.41 -4.16 -20.35
CA ASN A 366 -6.59 -5.54 -19.90
C ASN A 366 -5.29 -6.35 -19.95
N GLY A 367 -4.39 -6.08 -18.98
CA GLY A 367 -3.18 -6.85 -18.76
C GLY A 367 -2.11 -6.67 -19.84
N GLU A 368 -1.12 -7.58 -19.85
CA GLU A 368 0.07 -7.50 -20.72
C GLU A 368 -0.27 -7.55 -22.22
N SER A 369 -1.31 -8.31 -22.59
CA SER A 369 -1.73 -8.43 -24.00
C SER A 369 -2.35 -7.17 -24.59
N ASP A 370 -2.89 -6.29 -23.74
CA ASP A 370 -3.60 -5.07 -24.16
C ASP A 370 -2.78 -3.79 -23.95
N VAL A 371 -1.58 -3.87 -23.36
CA VAL A 371 -0.73 -2.69 -23.09
C VAL A 371 -0.47 -1.87 -24.34
N ASN A 372 -0.23 -2.52 -25.50
CA ASN A 372 0.00 -1.83 -26.76
C ASN A 372 -1.20 -0.99 -27.23
N SER A 373 -2.41 -1.32 -26.77
CA SER A 373 -3.61 -0.52 -27.09
C SER A 373 -3.54 0.87 -26.47
N LEU A 374 -2.75 1.06 -25.41
CA LEU A 374 -2.54 2.36 -24.77
C LEU A 374 -1.95 3.38 -25.75
N GLY A 375 -1.15 2.96 -26.72
CA GLY A 375 -0.54 3.85 -27.71
C GLY A 375 -1.55 4.75 -28.43
N HIS A 376 -2.70 4.22 -28.82
CA HIS A 376 -3.75 5.00 -29.52
C HIS A 376 -4.83 5.54 -28.58
N LYS A 377 -5.02 4.96 -27.38
CA LYS A 377 -6.05 5.40 -26.41
C LYS A 377 -5.58 6.55 -25.52
N THR A 378 -4.26 6.70 -25.29
CA THR A 378 -3.71 7.64 -24.31
C THR A 378 -3.98 9.09 -24.64
N LEU A 379 -3.70 9.53 -25.87
CA LEU A 379 -3.91 10.94 -26.25
C LEU A 379 -5.39 11.37 -26.18
N PRO A 380 -6.35 10.60 -26.72
CA PRO A 380 -7.77 10.91 -26.52
C PRO A 380 -8.20 10.94 -25.05
N SER A 381 -7.73 9.99 -24.24
CA SER A 381 -8.00 9.94 -22.80
C SER A 381 -7.43 11.16 -22.08
N PHE A 382 -6.19 11.54 -22.42
CA PHE A 382 -5.53 12.70 -21.85
C PHE A 382 -6.27 14.02 -22.17
N ASN A 383 -6.69 14.21 -23.42
CA ASN A 383 -7.46 15.38 -23.82
C ASN A 383 -8.82 15.44 -23.09
N SER A 384 -9.53 14.30 -23.00
CA SER A 384 -10.76 14.20 -22.21
C SER A 384 -10.54 14.50 -20.72
N PHE A 385 -9.38 14.13 -20.16
CA PHE A 385 -9.01 14.49 -18.80
C PHE A 385 -8.75 15.99 -18.65
N LEU A 386 -8.04 16.62 -19.60
CA LEU A 386 -7.82 18.08 -19.56
C LEU A 386 -9.14 18.86 -19.66
N ASP A 387 -10.10 18.39 -20.47
CA ASP A 387 -11.44 18.98 -20.51
C ASP A 387 -12.17 18.79 -19.19
N PHE A 388 -12.09 17.61 -18.58
CA PHE A 388 -12.62 17.36 -17.23
C PHE A 388 -12.02 18.31 -16.18
N CYS A 389 -10.73 18.65 -16.28
CA CYS A 389 -10.06 19.56 -15.33
C CYS A 389 -10.60 20.99 -15.40
N LYS A 390 -11.07 21.48 -16.56
CA LYS A 390 -11.62 22.84 -16.72
C LYS A 390 -12.83 23.07 -15.82
N ASP A 391 -13.68 22.05 -15.68
CA ASP A 391 -14.91 22.10 -14.92
C ASP A 391 -14.82 21.44 -13.54
N PHE A 392 -13.68 20.80 -13.21
CA PHE A 392 -13.50 20.08 -11.97
C PHE A 392 -13.60 20.98 -10.75
N LYS A 393 -14.49 20.61 -9.84
CA LYS A 393 -14.62 21.23 -8.51
C LYS A 393 -14.58 20.18 -7.44
N PRO A 394 -13.79 20.33 -6.36
CA PRO A 394 -13.64 19.33 -5.31
C PRO A 394 -14.95 18.83 -4.68
N HIS A 395 -15.98 19.66 -4.65
CA HIS A 395 -17.30 19.29 -4.10
C HIS A 395 -18.12 18.38 -5.04
N GLN A 396 -17.71 18.20 -6.29
CA GLN A 396 -18.33 17.27 -7.24
C GLN A 396 -17.87 15.83 -7.04
N VAL A 397 -16.80 15.62 -6.28
CA VAL A 397 -16.38 14.28 -5.84
C VAL A 397 -17.44 13.73 -4.90
N ASP A 398 -18.02 12.58 -5.23
CA ASP A 398 -19.02 11.93 -4.38
C ASP A 398 -18.36 11.40 -3.10
N ARG A 399 -18.42 12.24 -2.06
CA ARG A 399 -17.87 11.94 -0.74
C ARG A 399 -18.70 10.90 0.00
N THR A 400 -19.99 10.79 -0.30
CA THR A 400 -20.85 9.77 0.31
C THR A 400 -20.46 8.38 -0.17
N THR A 401 -20.29 8.21 -1.47
CA THR A 401 -19.77 6.97 -2.05
C THR A 401 -18.33 6.70 -1.58
N PHE A 402 -17.46 7.74 -1.54
CA PHE A 402 -16.09 7.58 -1.06
C PHE A 402 -16.00 7.19 0.41
N ASP A 403 -16.97 7.53 1.26
CA ASP A 403 -16.94 7.17 2.68
C ASP A 403 -16.93 5.66 2.89
N SER A 404 -17.50 4.86 1.97
CA SER A 404 -17.38 3.41 2.00
C SER A 404 -15.92 2.93 1.93
N TYR A 405 -15.04 3.73 1.36
CA TYR A 405 -13.59 3.53 1.24
C TYR A 405 -12.79 4.31 2.30
N SER A 406 -13.45 4.95 3.28
CA SER A 406 -12.76 5.59 4.40
C SER A 406 -12.10 4.55 5.29
N ALA A 407 -10.97 4.90 5.91
CA ALA A 407 -10.28 4.03 6.87
C ALA A 407 -11.21 3.57 8.01
N LYS A 408 -12.14 4.44 8.42
CA LYS A 408 -13.15 4.13 9.43
C LYS A 408 -14.11 3.03 8.96
N ASN A 409 -14.67 3.13 7.74
CA ASN A 409 -15.59 2.12 7.23
C ASN A 409 -14.88 0.82 6.83
N VAL A 410 -13.66 0.89 6.33
CA VAL A 410 -12.83 -0.31 6.13
C VAL A 410 -12.58 -1.02 7.47
N THR A 411 -12.35 -0.27 8.55
CA THR A 411 -12.23 -0.86 9.90
C THR A 411 -13.56 -1.43 10.41
N LYS A 412 -14.69 -0.79 10.07
CA LYS A 412 -16.02 -1.33 10.37
C LYS A 412 -16.23 -2.71 9.73
N ASN A 413 -15.85 -2.87 8.46
CA ASN A 413 -15.92 -4.15 7.76
C ASN A 413 -15.06 -5.23 8.44
N LEU A 414 -13.85 -4.88 8.91
CA LEU A 414 -13.05 -5.79 9.72
C LEU A 414 -13.78 -6.21 11.00
N VAL A 415 -14.40 -5.26 11.70
CA VAL A 415 -15.15 -5.54 12.95
C VAL A 415 -16.37 -6.42 12.70
N GLU A 416 -17.08 -6.23 11.59
CA GLU A 416 -18.20 -7.07 11.20
C GLU A 416 -17.77 -8.53 10.99
N LEU A 417 -16.63 -8.76 10.34
CA LEU A 417 -16.03 -10.09 10.21
C LEU A 417 -15.59 -10.66 11.58
N LEU A 418 -14.94 -9.83 12.40
CA LEU A 418 -14.53 -10.25 13.74
C LEU A 418 -15.74 -10.65 14.61
N ASN A 419 -16.84 -9.90 14.54
CA ASN A 419 -18.03 -10.18 15.35
C ASN A 419 -18.73 -11.48 14.95
N GLN A 420 -18.60 -11.94 13.70
CA GLN A 420 -19.09 -13.25 13.28
C GLN A 420 -18.33 -14.43 13.93
N LEU A 421 -17.15 -14.18 14.50
CA LEU A 421 -16.34 -15.19 15.15
C LEU A 421 -16.70 -15.42 16.62
N PHE A 422 -17.53 -14.54 17.24
CA PHE A 422 -17.86 -14.51 18.66
C PHE A 422 -19.35 -14.37 18.93
#